data_39d8bac690ea19a1896a98bcdd2de591
#
_entry.id   39d8bac690ea19a1896a98bcdd2de591
#
_cell.length_a   1.000
_cell.length_b   1.000
_cell.length_c   1.000
_cell.angle_alpha   90.00
_cell.angle_beta   90.00
_cell.angle_gamma   90.00
#
_symmetry.space_group_name_H-M   'P 1'
#
loop_
_entity.id
_entity.type
_entity.pdbx_description
1 polymer ?
#
loop_
_entity_poly.entity_id
_entity_poly.type
_entity_poly.pdbx_seq_one_letter_code
_entity_poly.pdbx_strand_id
1 'polypeptide(L)'
;STNVYKIWADMIAFGGTDLPVGEHFYCAFAGRRDGKHFVYSHEQIMQKYQDNMRMVDRIPDALSGAMGNQMYVANFSTREGMEQFYSDVLAVTDDTNAAAQAELAQVLALGEPDAAPAAPAAKPTAAKPARKARK
;
A
#
# COMPACT_ATOMS: atom_id res chain seq x y z
N SER A 1 3.23 9.42 -20.77
CA SER A 1 3.96 8.97 -19.57
C SER A 1 4.61 10.17 -18.93
N THR A 2 4.22 10.50 -17.72
CA THR A 2 4.74 11.66 -16.97
C THR A 2 6.12 11.35 -16.42
N ASN A 3 7.12 12.16 -16.76
CA ASN A 3 8.48 12.00 -16.23
C ASN A 3 8.62 12.70 -14.87
N VAL A 4 8.39 11.97 -13.79
CA VAL A 4 8.45 12.50 -12.41
C VAL A 4 9.82 13.02 -12.01
N TYR A 5 10.91 12.49 -12.56
CA TYR A 5 12.28 12.97 -12.28
C TYR A 5 12.50 14.35 -12.88
N LYS A 6 11.96 14.60 -14.10
CA LYS A 6 12.04 15.92 -14.72
C LYS A 6 11.19 16.94 -13.95
N ILE A 7 9.97 16.57 -13.55
CA ILE A 7 9.13 17.44 -12.71
C ILE A 7 9.85 17.82 -11.42
N TRP A 8 10.44 16.83 -10.75
CA TRP A 8 11.21 17.09 -9.52
C TRP A 8 12.40 18.03 -9.76
N ALA A 9 13.18 17.81 -10.83
CA ALA A 9 14.31 18.66 -11.18
C ALA A 9 13.87 20.09 -11.51
N ASP A 10 12.79 20.27 -12.28
CA ASP A 10 12.22 21.58 -12.61
C ASP A 10 11.73 22.31 -11.34
N MET A 11 11.08 21.61 -10.42
CA MET A 11 10.61 22.18 -9.16
C MET A 11 11.77 22.68 -8.28
N ILE A 12 12.89 21.94 -8.23
CA ILE A 12 14.09 22.36 -7.48
C ILE A 12 14.79 23.54 -8.16
N ALA A 13 14.93 23.52 -9.48
CA ALA A 13 15.68 24.53 -10.22
C ALA A 13 14.89 25.83 -10.45
N PHE A 14 13.59 25.74 -10.66
CA PHE A 14 12.75 26.85 -11.14
C PHE A 14 11.54 27.15 -10.25
N GLY A 15 11.30 26.36 -9.21
CA GLY A 15 10.15 26.49 -8.34
C GLY A 15 8.81 26.05 -8.94
N GLY A 16 8.82 25.43 -10.11
CA GLY A 16 7.63 24.94 -10.82
C GLY A 16 7.98 24.16 -12.07
N THR A 17 7.00 23.55 -12.71
CA THR A 17 7.15 22.82 -13.98
C THR A 17 5.97 23.14 -14.90
N ASP A 18 6.28 23.30 -16.19
CA ASP A 18 5.26 23.44 -17.26
C ASP A 18 4.87 22.09 -17.88
N LEU A 19 5.41 20.99 -17.35
CA LEU A 19 5.05 19.67 -17.86
C LEU A 19 3.60 19.35 -17.51
N PRO A 20 2.81 18.88 -18.49
CA PRO A 20 1.45 18.46 -18.22
C PRO A 20 1.46 17.30 -17.21
N VAL A 21 0.73 17.47 -16.13
CA VAL A 21 0.39 16.36 -15.25
C VAL A 21 -0.57 15.47 -16.03
N GLY A 22 -0.14 14.25 -16.31
CA GLY A 22 -0.92 13.28 -17.09
C GLY A 22 -2.25 12.92 -16.43
N GLU A 23 -3.04 12.12 -17.10
CA GLU A 23 -4.29 11.60 -16.57
C GLU A 23 -4.05 10.87 -15.24
N HIS A 24 -4.97 11.07 -14.30
CA HIS A 24 -4.95 10.38 -13.01
C HIS A 24 -5.55 8.98 -13.17
N PHE A 25 -4.83 7.97 -12.70
CA PHE A 25 -5.29 6.59 -12.66
C PHE A 25 -5.31 6.09 -11.23
N TYR A 26 -6.25 5.20 -10.96
CA TYR A 26 -6.23 4.37 -9.75
C TYR A 26 -5.28 3.21 -10.01
N CYS A 27 -4.13 3.24 -9.35
CA CYS A 27 -3.12 2.19 -9.48
C CYS A 27 -3.33 1.14 -8.38
N ALA A 28 -3.48 -0.11 -8.78
CA ALA A 28 -3.60 -1.25 -7.89
C ALA A 28 -2.30 -2.07 -7.91
N PHE A 29 -1.84 -2.47 -6.71
CA PHE A 29 -0.83 -3.51 -6.53
C PHE A 29 -1.45 -4.65 -5.75
N ALA A 30 -1.41 -5.86 -6.28
CA ALA A 30 -1.90 -7.05 -5.60
C ALA A 30 -0.85 -8.15 -5.64
N GLY A 31 -0.61 -8.79 -4.48
CA GLY A 31 0.29 -9.92 -4.33
C GLY A 31 -0.45 -11.20 -4.01
N ARG A 32 -0.19 -12.28 -4.76
CA ARG A 32 -0.70 -13.62 -4.47
C ARG A 32 0.39 -14.49 -3.86
N ARG A 33 0.01 -15.33 -2.91
CA ARG A 33 0.92 -16.32 -2.31
C ARG A 33 0.72 -17.68 -2.94
N ASP A 34 1.80 -18.35 -3.27
CA ASP A 34 1.78 -19.76 -3.64
C ASP A 34 1.20 -20.60 -2.47
N GLY A 35 0.50 -21.66 -2.78
CA GLY A 35 -0.15 -22.51 -1.78
C GLY A 35 -1.54 -22.05 -1.31
N LYS A 36 -2.01 -20.87 -1.74
CA LYS A 36 -3.41 -20.46 -1.58
C LYS A 36 -4.22 -20.81 -2.84
N HIS A 37 -5.43 -21.28 -2.61
CA HIS A 37 -6.37 -21.58 -3.70
C HIS A 37 -7.24 -20.36 -3.99
N PHE A 38 -7.01 -19.74 -5.14
CA PHE A 38 -7.78 -18.58 -5.57
C PHE A 38 -8.94 -19.02 -6.47
N VAL A 39 -10.05 -18.27 -6.39
CA VAL A 39 -11.25 -18.51 -7.22
C VAL A 39 -10.93 -18.37 -8.70
N TYR A 40 -10.14 -17.34 -9.05
CA TYR A 40 -9.70 -17.10 -10.43
C TYR A 40 -8.23 -17.51 -10.59
N SER A 41 -7.93 -18.27 -11.66
CA SER A 41 -6.54 -18.61 -11.99
C SER A 41 -5.75 -17.38 -12.43
N HIS A 42 -4.43 -17.53 -12.53
CA HIS A 42 -3.55 -16.46 -13.04
C HIS A 42 -3.97 -16.07 -14.48
N GLU A 43 -4.22 -17.06 -15.33
CA GLU A 43 -4.59 -16.85 -16.73
C GLU A 43 -5.93 -16.14 -16.87
N GLN A 44 -6.91 -16.48 -16.02
CA GLN A 44 -8.22 -15.82 -16.00
C GLN A 44 -8.11 -14.34 -15.61
N ILE A 45 -7.28 -14.00 -14.62
CA ILE A 45 -7.01 -12.61 -14.24
C ILE A 45 -6.29 -11.88 -15.37
N MET A 46 -5.29 -12.48 -15.99
CA MET A 46 -4.56 -11.90 -17.11
C MET A 46 -5.50 -11.61 -18.29
N GLN A 47 -6.39 -12.53 -18.64
CA GLN A 47 -7.34 -12.36 -19.71
C GLN A 47 -8.39 -11.28 -19.40
N LYS A 48 -8.92 -11.28 -18.16
CA LYS A 48 -9.98 -10.34 -17.74
C LYS A 48 -9.49 -8.89 -17.68
N TYR A 49 -8.25 -8.66 -17.27
CA TYR A 49 -7.68 -7.34 -17.01
C TYR A 49 -6.53 -6.96 -17.93
N GLN A 50 -6.38 -7.61 -19.07
CA GLN A 50 -5.24 -7.44 -19.98
C GLN A 50 -4.98 -5.97 -20.35
N ASP A 51 -6.02 -5.17 -20.60
CA ASP A 51 -5.91 -3.76 -20.98
C ASP A 51 -5.49 -2.84 -19.81
N ASN A 52 -5.79 -3.26 -18.61
CA ASN A 52 -5.46 -2.53 -17.37
C ASN A 52 -4.09 -2.93 -16.82
N MET A 53 -3.60 -4.11 -17.18
CA MET A 53 -2.37 -4.66 -16.63
C MET A 53 -1.15 -3.86 -17.10
N ARG A 54 -0.28 -3.49 -16.17
CA ARG A 54 0.96 -2.75 -16.44
C ARG A 54 2.20 -3.55 -16.16
N MET A 55 2.16 -4.37 -15.12
CA MET A 55 3.27 -5.21 -14.73
C MET A 55 2.75 -6.49 -14.08
N VAL A 56 3.31 -7.61 -14.45
CA VAL A 56 3.05 -8.91 -13.83
C VAL A 56 4.38 -9.63 -13.74
N ASP A 57 4.77 -10.00 -12.53
CA ASP A 57 6.06 -10.67 -12.34
C ASP A 57 6.05 -11.57 -11.10
N ARG A 58 7.04 -12.44 -11.01
CA ARG A 58 7.33 -13.22 -9.82
C ARG A 58 8.17 -12.39 -8.86
N ILE A 59 7.79 -12.38 -7.60
CA ILE A 59 8.54 -11.68 -6.56
C ILE A 59 9.70 -12.57 -6.12
N PRO A 60 10.93 -12.03 -6.04
CA PRO A 60 12.08 -12.77 -5.52
C PRO A 60 11.83 -13.36 -4.14
N ASP A 61 12.36 -14.56 -3.87
CA ASP A 61 12.12 -15.30 -2.62
C ASP A 61 12.44 -14.49 -1.36
N ALA A 62 13.47 -13.64 -1.42
CA ALA A 62 13.84 -12.76 -0.32
C ALA A 62 12.73 -11.78 0.10
N LEU A 63 11.82 -11.42 -0.81
CA LEU A 63 10.71 -10.49 -0.59
C LEU A 63 9.34 -11.19 -0.51
N SER A 64 9.27 -12.46 -0.90
CA SER A 64 8.02 -13.21 -1.00
C SER A 64 7.28 -13.32 0.34
N GLY A 65 8.01 -13.34 1.46
CA GLY A 65 7.44 -13.37 2.80
C GLY A 65 6.54 -12.17 3.12
N ALA A 66 6.90 -10.98 2.63
CA ALA A 66 6.16 -9.76 2.86
C ALA A 66 5.13 -9.45 1.76
N MET A 67 5.49 -9.70 0.49
CA MET A 67 4.74 -9.21 -0.68
C MET A 67 3.96 -10.31 -1.42
N GLY A 68 4.15 -11.58 -1.08
CA GLY A 68 3.63 -12.71 -1.85
C GLY A 68 4.63 -13.19 -2.90
N ASN A 69 4.23 -14.18 -3.72
CA ASN A 69 5.09 -14.82 -4.71
C ASN A 69 4.84 -14.31 -6.14
N GLN A 70 3.60 -13.91 -6.43
CA GLN A 70 3.17 -13.36 -7.72
C GLN A 70 2.60 -11.97 -7.52
N MET A 71 3.09 -10.98 -8.27
CA MET A 71 2.56 -9.62 -8.21
C MET A 71 1.80 -9.24 -9.49
N TYR A 72 0.85 -8.34 -9.31
CA TYR A 72 0.07 -7.69 -10.36
C TYR A 72 0.04 -6.20 -10.10
N VAL A 73 0.37 -5.41 -11.11
CA VAL A 73 0.19 -3.95 -11.09
C VAL A 73 -0.74 -3.59 -12.23
N ALA A 74 -1.83 -2.92 -11.91
CA ALA A 74 -2.84 -2.53 -12.89
C ALA A 74 -3.30 -1.08 -12.67
N ASN A 75 -3.69 -0.41 -13.75
CA ASN A 75 -4.20 0.96 -13.72
C ASN A 75 -5.66 0.97 -14.17
N PHE A 76 -6.48 1.74 -13.46
CA PHE A 76 -7.90 1.89 -13.73
C PHE A 76 -8.27 3.36 -13.85
N SER A 77 -9.22 3.68 -14.73
CA SER A 77 -9.80 5.03 -14.85
C SER A 77 -10.82 5.31 -13.75
N THR A 78 -11.38 4.28 -13.11
CA THR A 78 -12.37 4.39 -12.06
C THR A 78 -11.97 3.64 -10.80
N ARG A 79 -12.44 4.11 -9.66
CA ARG A 79 -12.22 3.47 -8.36
C ARG A 79 -12.91 2.10 -8.28
N GLU A 80 -14.11 2.02 -8.79
CA GLU A 80 -14.92 0.79 -8.81
C GLU A 80 -14.21 -0.33 -9.59
N GLY A 81 -13.59 0.01 -10.72
CA GLY A 81 -12.78 -0.95 -11.51
C GLY A 81 -11.58 -1.48 -10.72
N MET A 82 -10.92 -0.61 -9.94
CA MET A 82 -9.83 -1.01 -9.06
C MET A 82 -10.31 -1.92 -7.92
N GLU A 83 -11.44 -1.57 -7.28
CA GLU A 83 -12.01 -2.37 -6.18
C GLU A 83 -12.45 -3.76 -6.67
N GLN A 84 -13.07 -3.83 -7.87
CA GLN A 84 -13.42 -5.10 -8.51
C GLN A 84 -12.18 -5.96 -8.81
N PHE A 85 -11.12 -5.34 -9.30
CA PHE A 85 -9.84 -6.03 -9.51
C PHE A 85 -9.30 -6.64 -8.22
N TYR A 86 -9.29 -5.89 -7.11
CA TYR A 86 -8.86 -6.44 -5.81
C TYR A 86 -9.75 -7.60 -5.36
N SER A 87 -11.06 -7.45 -5.50
CA SER A 87 -12.02 -8.51 -5.17
C SER A 87 -11.72 -9.80 -5.94
N ASP A 88 -11.48 -9.70 -7.25
CA ASP A 88 -11.23 -10.87 -8.10
C ASP A 88 -9.83 -11.48 -7.85
N VAL A 89 -8.80 -10.64 -7.73
CA VAL A 89 -7.43 -11.13 -7.55
C VAL A 89 -7.25 -11.79 -6.20
N LEU A 90 -7.89 -11.26 -5.16
CA LEU A 90 -7.71 -11.75 -3.79
C LEU A 90 -8.79 -12.75 -3.35
N ALA A 91 -9.79 -13.04 -4.19
CA ALA A 91 -10.80 -14.05 -3.89
C ALA A 91 -10.16 -15.43 -3.70
N VAL A 92 -10.27 -15.97 -2.49
CA VAL A 92 -9.82 -17.32 -2.14
C VAL A 92 -11.02 -18.25 -1.95
N THR A 93 -10.83 -19.54 -2.18
CA THR A 93 -11.85 -20.56 -1.88
C THR A 93 -12.04 -20.68 -0.36
N ASP A 94 -13.24 -21.05 0.07
CA ASP A 94 -13.65 -21.04 1.49
C ASP A 94 -12.73 -21.82 2.42
N ASP A 95 -12.15 -22.93 1.97
CA ASP A 95 -11.22 -23.74 2.78
C ASP A 95 -9.95 -22.99 3.18
N THR A 96 -9.46 -22.12 2.31
CA THR A 96 -8.25 -21.30 2.58
C THR A 96 -8.58 -20.09 3.43
N ASN A 97 -9.79 -19.56 3.30
CA ASN A 97 -10.24 -18.39 4.04
C ASN A 97 -10.51 -18.72 5.52
N ALA A 98 -11.08 -19.88 5.81
CA ALA A 98 -11.30 -20.36 7.17
C ALA A 98 -9.98 -20.54 7.94
N ALA A 99 -8.96 -21.11 7.30
CA ALA A 99 -7.63 -21.27 7.91
C ALA A 99 -6.96 -19.92 8.19
N ALA A 100 -7.01 -18.98 7.24
CA ALA A 100 -6.43 -17.63 7.39
C ALA A 100 -7.15 -16.80 8.47
N GLN A 101 -8.47 -16.94 8.58
CA GLN A 101 -9.26 -16.30 9.63
C GLN A 101 -8.98 -16.90 11.02
N ALA A 102 -8.79 -18.21 11.11
CA ALA A 102 -8.44 -18.88 12.35
C ALA A 102 -7.03 -18.45 12.83
N GLU A 103 -6.07 -18.34 11.92
CA GLU A 103 -4.72 -17.85 12.22
C GLU A 103 -4.72 -16.39 12.67
N LEU A 104 -5.47 -15.53 11.98
CA LEU A 104 -5.64 -14.12 12.35
C LEU A 104 -6.33 -13.97 13.72
N ALA A 105 -7.35 -14.77 14.01
CA ALA A 105 -8.03 -14.78 15.28
C ALA A 105 -7.10 -15.23 16.42
N GLN A 106 -6.22 -16.21 16.18
CA GLN A 106 -5.20 -16.63 17.15
C GLN A 106 -4.19 -15.52 17.42
N VAL A 107 -3.70 -14.83 16.39
CA VAL A 107 -2.73 -13.72 16.54
C VAL A 107 -3.38 -12.56 17.31
N LEU A 108 -4.64 -12.24 17.05
CA LEU A 108 -5.39 -11.21 17.77
C LEU A 108 -5.68 -11.61 19.24
N ALA A 109 -5.93 -12.88 19.50
CA ALA A 109 -6.16 -13.38 20.86
C ALA A 109 -4.88 -13.42 21.72
N LEU A 110 -3.70 -13.53 21.08
CA LEU A 110 -2.39 -13.48 21.74
C LEU A 110 -1.86 -12.05 21.92
N GLY A 111 -2.49 -11.05 21.27
CA GLY A 111 -2.07 -9.67 21.21
C GLY A 111 -2.95 -8.70 21.98
N GLU A 112 -3.49 -9.05 23.15
CA GLU A 112 -3.90 -8.00 24.07
C GLU A 112 -2.63 -7.30 24.56
N PRO A 113 -2.38 -6.03 24.18
CA PRO A 113 -1.27 -5.29 24.72
C PRO A 113 -1.59 -5.04 26.19
N ASP A 114 -0.82 -5.66 27.07
CA ASP A 114 -0.72 -5.29 28.47
C ASP A 114 -0.66 -3.76 28.56
N ALA A 115 -1.55 -3.17 29.32
CA ALA A 115 -1.76 -1.73 29.39
C ALA A 115 -0.40 -1.02 29.61
N ALA A 116 0.03 -0.22 28.67
CA ALA A 116 1.22 0.60 28.81
C ALA A 116 1.11 1.44 30.09
N PRO A 117 2.12 1.44 30.98
CA PRO A 117 2.11 2.28 32.16
C PRO A 117 2.00 3.74 31.75
N ALA A 118 1.03 4.45 32.33
CA ALA A 118 0.78 5.86 32.11
C ALA A 118 2.09 6.67 32.23
N ALA A 119 2.42 7.40 31.16
CA ALA A 119 3.58 8.31 31.17
C ALA A 119 3.43 9.32 32.31
N PRO A 120 4.49 9.60 33.10
CA PRO A 120 4.41 10.58 34.16
C PRO A 120 4.18 11.98 33.59
N ALA A 121 3.18 12.70 34.15
CA ALA A 121 2.79 14.03 33.76
C ALA A 121 4.02 14.96 33.70
N ALA A 122 4.22 15.60 32.53
CA ALA A 122 5.24 16.60 32.34
C ALA A 122 4.99 17.81 33.27
N LYS A 123 5.93 18.12 34.12
CA LYS A 123 5.92 19.34 34.94
C LYS A 123 5.92 20.58 34.04
N PRO A 124 5.16 21.64 34.37
CA PRO A 124 5.16 22.87 33.58
C PRO A 124 6.54 23.54 33.68
N THR A 125 7.18 23.74 32.54
CA THR A 125 8.45 24.46 32.42
C THR A 125 8.18 25.95 32.61
N ALA A 126 8.83 26.54 33.62
CA ALA A 126 8.75 27.94 33.99
C ALA A 126 9.10 28.89 32.81
N ALA A 127 8.31 29.92 32.64
CA ALA A 127 8.48 30.97 31.64
C ALA A 127 9.85 31.71 31.84
N LYS A 128 10.56 31.84 30.71
CA LYS A 128 11.82 32.55 30.61
C LYS A 128 11.54 34.07 30.61
N PRO A 129 12.20 34.91 31.45
CA PRO A 129 11.94 36.35 31.49
C PRO A 129 12.44 37.07 30.23
N ALA A 130 11.67 38.04 29.78
CA ALA A 130 11.95 38.90 28.64
C ALA A 130 13.25 39.70 28.82
N ARG A 131 14.12 39.63 27.80
CA ARG A 131 15.37 40.41 27.72
C ARG A 131 15.04 41.87 27.37
N LYS A 132 15.24 42.80 28.34
CA LYS A 132 15.12 44.23 28.14
C LYS A 132 16.10 44.72 27.07
N ALA A 133 15.58 45.47 26.08
CA ALA A 133 16.38 46.25 25.14
C ALA A 133 17.13 47.35 25.86
N ARG A 134 18.43 47.50 25.58
CA ARG A 134 19.27 48.59 26.00
C ARG A 134 19.42 49.60 24.87
N LYS A 135 19.19 50.87 25.20
CA LYS A 135 19.42 52.02 24.35
C LYS A 135 20.87 52.09 23.84
#